data_d710e3901296044edd42dd7dd93db754
#
_entry.id   d710e3901296044edd42dd7dd93db754
#
_cell.length_a   1.000
_cell.length_b   1.000
_cell.length_c   1.000
_cell.angle_alpha   90.00
_cell.angle_beta   90.00
_cell.angle_gamma   90.00
#
_symmetry.space_group_name_H-M   'P 1'
#
loop_
_entity.id
_entity.type
_entity.pdbx_description
1 polymer ?
#
loop_
_entity_poly.entity_id
_entity_poly.type
_entity_poly.pdbx_seq_one_letter_code
_entity_poly.pdbx_strand_id
1 'polypeptide(L)'
;MGKLLVNFQSLEIALRLFLYNDEIASRVSSPQAVNLNAMNAGDIVAENAFTNYDSLSQLIDKYNNHPNIISTGLTIDKTLVDIRDAIAHGRVAGVTPLLVPPLKLMKFDKPKNKSVKVTFSVLLTREWFILEMAKVQDAVFKVFQAIQIIQSAKT
;
A
#
# COMPACT_ATOMS: atom_id res chain seq x y z
N MET A 1 4.70 2.72 -15.35
CA MET A 1 4.49 1.64 -14.37
C MET A 1 5.42 1.74 -13.17
N GLY A 2 6.74 1.86 -13.31
CA GLY A 2 7.67 1.93 -12.19
C GLY A 2 7.37 3.02 -11.14
N LYS A 3 7.07 4.25 -11.57
CA LYS A 3 6.71 5.35 -10.65
C LYS A 3 5.48 5.03 -9.78
N LEU A 4 4.46 4.40 -10.37
CA LEU A 4 3.25 4.02 -9.63
C LEU A 4 3.56 2.93 -8.60
N LEU A 5 4.41 1.96 -8.94
CA LEU A 5 4.86 0.93 -7.99
C LEU A 5 5.62 1.53 -6.81
N VAL A 6 6.53 2.48 -7.06
CA VAL A 6 7.27 3.21 -6.00
C VAL A 6 6.30 3.96 -5.09
N ASN A 7 5.26 4.60 -5.64
CA ASN A 7 4.25 5.27 -4.83
C ASN A 7 3.49 4.28 -3.91
N PHE A 8 3.17 3.08 -4.40
CA PHE A 8 2.58 2.03 -3.55
C PHE A 8 3.52 1.55 -2.45
N GLN A 9 4.82 1.41 -2.73
CA GLN A 9 5.81 1.10 -1.71
C GLN A 9 5.90 2.22 -0.66
N SER A 10 5.84 3.48 -1.08
CA SER A 10 5.79 4.63 -0.17
C SER A 10 4.53 4.62 0.71
N LEU A 11 3.38 4.27 0.15
CA LEU A 11 2.14 4.11 0.92
C LEU A 11 2.27 2.99 1.96
N GLU A 12 2.81 1.83 1.56
CA GLU A 12 3.02 0.71 2.47
C GLU A 12 3.94 1.09 3.63
N ILE A 13 5.07 1.75 3.35
CA ILE A 13 6.00 2.24 4.38
C ILE A 13 5.31 3.25 5.30
N ALA A 14 4.55 4.20 4.76
CA ALA A 14 3.83 5.20 5.57
C ALA A 14 2.82 4.55 6.51
N LEU A 15 2.03 3.57 6.03
CA LEU A 15 1.08 2.80 6.85
C LEU A 15 1.79 2.03 7.97
N ARG A 16 2.91 1.38 7.68
CA ARG A 16 3.72 0.68 8.68
C ARG A 16 4.27 1.63 9.73
N LEU A 17 4.74 2.81 9.33
CA LEU A 17 5.21 3.84 10.25
C LEU A 17 4.08 4.37 11.15
N PHE A 18 2.87 4.57 10.60
CA PHE A 18 1.71 4.97 11.38
C PHE A 18 1.40 3.94 12.47
N LEU A 19 1.24 2.67 12.09
CA LEU A 19 0.92 1.59 13.02
C LEU A 19 2.02 1.35 14.04
N TYR A 20 3.29 1.48 13.66
CA TYR A 20 4.42 1.38 14.55
C TYR A 20 4.46 2.53 15.58
N ASN A 21 4.19 3.77 15.17
CA ASN A 21 4.09 4.90 16.08
C ASN A 21 2.97 4.73 17.11
N ASP A 22 1.84 4.15 16.70
CA ASP A 22 0.73 3.82 17.59
C ASP A 22 1.12 2.70 18.58
N GLU A 23 1.77 1.64 18.08
CA GLU A 23 2.28 0.56 18.91
C GLU A 23 3.27 1.05 19.97
N ILE A 24 4.21 1.92 19.61
CA ILE A 24 5.15 2.56 20.57
C ILE A 24 4.39 3.40 21.60
N ALA A 25 3.38 4.14 21.14
CA ALA A 25 2.59 5.02 22.02
C ALA A 25 1.83 4.27 23.10
N SER A 26 1.39 3.06 22.81
CA SER A 26 0.62 2.22 23.73
C SER A 26 1.48 1.40 24.71
N ARG A 27 2.80 1.34 24.50
CA ARG A 27 3.72 0.59 25.39
C ARG A 27 4.19 1.46 26.56
N VAL A 28 4.07 0.93 27.77
CA VAL A 28 4.52 1.57 29.03
C VAL A 28 6.06 1.67 29.13
N SER A 29 6.79 0.82 28.41
CA SER A 29 8.26 0.87 28.31
C SER A 29 8.64 1.34 26.91
N SER A 30 9.44 2.40 26.82
CA SER A 30 9.94 2.93 25.54
C SER A 30 10.63 1.83 24.73
N PRO A 31 10.06 1.32 23.66
CA PRO A 31 10.77 0.40 22.78
C PRO A 31 11.89 1.19 22.10
N GLN A 32 13.03 0.54 21.96
CA GLN A 32 14.15 1.11 21.23
C GLN A 32 13.67 1.46 19.80
N ALA A 33 13.83 2.71 19.40
CA ALA A 33 13.46 3.15 18.06
C ALA A 33 14.15 2.27 17.01
N VAL A 34 13.38 1.72 16.09
CA VAL A 34 13.94 0.91 14.99
C VAL A 34 14.77 1.82 14.10
N ASN A 35 16.09 1.64 14.10
CA ASN A 35 16.97 2.35 13.17
C ASN A 35 17.06 1.55 11.86
N LEU A 36 16.18 1.88 10.91
CA LEU A 36 16.12 1.21 9.62
C LEU A 36 17.44 1.30 8.82
N ASN A 37 18.19 2.41 8.99
CA ASN A 37 19.46 2.60 8.30
C ASN A 37 20.59 1.71 8.85
N ALA A 38 20.42 1.14 10.04
CA ALA A 38 21.39 0.26 10.65
C ALA A 38 21.12 -1.23 10.37
N MET A 39 19.99 -1.56 9.71
CA MET A 39 19.64 -2.95 9.41
C MET A 39 20.39 -3.44 8.17
N ASN A 40 21.00 -4.62 8.30
CA ASN A 40 21.71 -5.28 7.22
C ASN A 40 21.09 -6.65 6.90
N ALA A 41 21.37 -7.16 5.74
CA ALA A 41 20.95 -8.52 5.37
C ALA A 41 21.54 -9.56 6.35
N GLY A 42 20.69 -10.38 6.95
CA GLY A 42 21.06 -11.39 7.95
C GLY A 42 20.80 -10.97 9.40
N ASP A 43 20.46 -9.71 9.67
CA ASP A 43 20.11 -9.25 11.01
C ASP A 43 18.79 -9.88 11.48
N ILE A 44 18.74 -10.25 12.76
CA ILE A 44 17.53 -10.74 13.41
C ILE A 44 16.92 -9.58 14.21
N VAL A 45 15.73 -9.15 13.81
CA VAL A 45 15.01 -8.05 14.45
C VAL A 45 13.70 -8.54 15.04
N ALA A 46 13.21 -7.86 16.08
CA ALA A 46 11.92 -8.17 16.67
C ALA A 46 10.77 -7.90 15.69
N GLU A 47 9.77 -8.77 15.67
CA GLU A 47 8.53 -8.52 14.94
C GLU A 47 7.74 -7.40 15.61
N ASN A 48 7.28 -6.43 14.80
CA ASN A 48 6.45 -5.31 15.21
C ASN A 48 5.62 -4.84 14.00
N ALA A 49 4.83 -3.77 14.15
CA ALA A 49 4.00 -3.25 13.08
C ALA A 49 4.80 -2.85 11.83
N PHE A 50 6.08 -2.50 11.96
CA PHE A 50 6.93 -2.17 10.81
C PHE A 50 7.51 -3.41 10.11
N THR A 51 7.90 -4.45 10.86
CA THR A 51 8.63 -5.64 10.36
C THR A 51 7.74 -6.85 10.06
N ASN A 52 6.46 -6.82 10.43
CA ASN A 52 5.54 -7.92 10.18
C ASN A 52 5.22 -8.13 8.69
N TYR A 53 4.58 -9.27 8.37
CA TYR A 53 4.21 -9.66 7.00
C TYR A 53 2.80 -9.23 6.58
N ASP A 54 2.22 -8.19 7.20
CA ASP A 54 0.91 -7.71 6.79
C ASP A 54 0.91 -7.27 5.32
N SER A 55 -0.08 -7.73 4.56
CA SER A 55 -0.32 -7.27 3.20
C SER A 55 -0.83 -5.83 3.18
N LEU A 56 -0.73 -5.14 2.04
CA LEU A 56 -1.28 -3.78 1.89
C LEU A 56 -2.76 -3.71 2.27
N SER A 57 -3.55 -4.75 1.95
CA SER A 57 -4.96 -4.83 2.36
C SER A 57 -5.12 -4.81 3.89
N GLN A 58 -4.33 -5.62 4.60
CA GLN A 58 -4.37 -5.68 6.07
C GLN A 58 -3.89 -4.38 6.71
N LEU A 59 -2.86 -3.75 6.13
CA LEU A 59 -2.37 -2.45 6.60
C LEU A 59 -3.43 -1.36 6.46
N ILE A 60 -4.12 -1.28 5.31
CA ILE A 60 -5.21 -0.32 5.08
C ILE A 60 -6.39 -0.62 6.03
N ASP A 61 -6.74 -1.89 6.26
CA ASP A 61 -7.80 -2.24 7.18
C ASP A 61 -7.47 -1.81 8.62
N LYS A 62 -6.26 -2.09 9.10
CA LYS A 62 -5.80 -1.66 10.43
C LYS A 62 -5.80 -0.15 10.56
N TYR A 63 -5.30 0.56 9.55
CA TYR A 63 -5.28 2.02 9.51
C TYR A 63 -6.69 2.61 9.53
N ASN A 64 -7.58 2.18 8.63
CA ASN A 64 -8.94 2.71 8.51
C ASN A 64 -9.81 2.45 9.75
N ASN A 65 -9.54 1.35 10.48
CA ASN A 65 -10.24 0.99 11.72
C ASN A 65 -9.64 1.66 12.97
N HIS A 66 -8.56 2.43 12.82
CA HIS A 66 -7.96 3.14 13.95
C HIS A 66 -8.86 4.28 14.45
N PRO A 67 -9.10 4.42 15.78
CA PRO A 67 -10.03 5.42 16.32
C PRO A 67 -9.76 6.85 15.83
N ASN A 68 -8.50 7.27 15.78
CA ASN A 68 -8.12 8.61 15.31
C ASN A 68 -8.41 8.80 13.82
N ILE A 69 -8.36 7.75 13.00
CA ILE A 69 -8.67 7.82 11.58
C ILE A 69 -10.17 7.92 11.36
N ILE A 70 -10.95 7.15 12.11
CA ILE A 70 -12.42 7.22 12.08
C ILE A 70 -12.88 8.63 12.47
N SER A 71 -12.33 9.21 13.53
CA SER A 71 -12.73 10.54 14.02
C SER A 71 -12.31 11.68 13.09
N THR A 72 -11.21 11.55 12.35
CA THR A 72 -10.69 12.59 11.45
C THR A 72 -11.16 12.43 10.00
N GLY A 73 -11.72 11.27 9.63
CA GLY A 73 -12.14 10.98 8.26
C GLY A 73 -10.97 10.78 7.28
N LEU A 74 -9.74 10.62 7.77
CA LEU A 74 -8.53 10.43 6.92
C LEU A 74 -8.42 9.00 6.38
N THR A 75 -9.52 8.38 6.01
CA THR A 75 -9.55 7.00 5.50
C THR A 75 -8.94 6.88 4.10
N ILE A 76 -8.43 5.69 3.80
CA ILE A 76 -7.84 5.31 2.50
C ILE A 76 -8.79 4.39 1.76
N ASP A 77 -8.96 4.64 0.45
CA ASP A 77 -9.74 3.79 -0.43
C ASP A 77 -9.08 2.42 -0.63
N LYS A 78 -9.79 1.37 -0.27
CA LYS A 78 -9.30 -0.01 -0.38
C LYS A 78 -9.17 -0.49 -1.82
N THR A 79 -9.79 0.18 -2.80
CA THR A 79 -9.64 -0.14 -4.23
C THR A 79 -8.19 0.01 -4.71
N LEU A 80 -7.34 0.75 -3.99
CA LEU A 80 -5.90 0.83 -4.24
C LEU A 80 -5.21 -0.53 -4.17
N VAL A 81 -5.72 -1.47 -3.36
CA VAL A 81 -5.18 -2.84 -3.27
C VAL A 81 -5.33 -3.58 -4.60
N ASP A 82 -6.49 -3.46 -5.26
CA ASP A 82 -6.75 -4.12 -6.54
C ASP A 82 -5.81 -3.63 -7.63
N ILE A 83 -5.53 -2.32 -7.65
CA ILE A 83 -4.61 -1.69 -8.59
C ILE A 83 -3.18 -2.17 -8.34
N ARG A 84 -2.72 -2.13 -7.09
CA ARG A 84 -1.39 -2.61 -6.68
C ARG A 84 -1.20 -4.08 -7.06
N ASP A 85 -2.18 -4.91 -6.77
CA ASP A 85 -2.15 -6.33 -7.07
C ASP A 85 -2.18 -6.61 -8.57
N ALA A 86 -2.95 -5.82 -9.34
CA ALA A 86 -2.93 -5.93 -10.79
C ALA A 86 -1.57 -5.56 -11.39
N ILE A 87 -0.90 -4.52 -10.85
CA ILE A 87 0.44 -4.12 -11.29
C ILE A 87 1.50 -5.17 -10.93
N ALA A 88 1.40 -5.77 -9.73
CA ALA A 88 2.37 -6.76 -9.25
C ALA A 88 2.20 -8.15 -9.88
N HIS A 89 0.97 -8.57 -10.15
CA HIS A 89 0.62 -9.95 -10.53
C HIS A 89 -0.18 -10.06 -11.83
N GLY A 90 -0.55 -8.92 -12.42
CA GLY A 90 -1.30 -8.88 -13.67
C GLY A 90 -0.44 -9.18 -14.90
N ARG A 91 -1.10 -9.30 -16.02
CA ARG A 91 -0.48 -9.48 -17.33
C ARG A 91 -0.78 -8.26 -18.19
N VAL A 92 0.25 -7.76 -18.86
CA VAL A 92 0.10 -6.69 -19.85
C VAL A 92 0.02 -7.34 -21.22
N ALA A 93 -1.03 -7.03 -21.96
CA ALA A 93 -1.21 -7.47 -23.34
C ALA A 93 -1.48 -6.26 -24.23
N GLY A 94 -1.00 -6.33 -25.46
CA GLY A 94 -1.31 -5.41 -26.54
C GLY A 94 -2.13 -6.07 -27.63
N VAL A 95 -2.28 -5.42 -28.76
CA VAL A 95 -2.85 -6.03 -29.96
C VAL A 95 -1.86 -7.07 -30.47
N THR A 96 -2.29 -8.32 -30.53
CA THR A 96 -1.43 -9.47 -30.91
C THR A 96 -0.89 -9.36 -32.34
N PRO A 97 0.31 -9.96 -32.62
CA PRO A 97 1.15 -10.77 -31.75
C PRO A 97 2.20 -9.97 -30.96
N LEU A 98 2.26 -8.65 -31.13
CA LEU A 98 3.24 -7.76 -30.55
C LEU A 98 2.59 -6.94 -29.41
N LEU A 99 3.41 -6.47 -28.46
CA LEU A 99 2.99 -5.55 -27.41
C LEU A 99 2.80 -4.13 -27.99
N VAL A 100 1.92 -3.99 -28.96
CA VAL A 100 1.62 -2.72 -29.61
C VAL A 100 0.45 -2.06 -28.88
N PRO A 101 0.52 -0.74 -28.61
CA PRO A 101 -0.62 -0.01 -28.04
C PRO A 101 -1.91 -0.17 -28.86
N PRO A 102 -3.07 -0.11 -28.20
CA PRO A 102 -3.26 0.15 -26.79
C PRO A 102 -2.90 -1.05 -25.88
N LEU A 103 -2.11 -0.80 -24.84
CA LEU A 103 -1.76 -1.83 -23.83
C LEU A 103 -2.88 -1.95 -22.81
N LYS A 104 -3.15 -3.18 -22.38
CA LYS A 104 -4.16 -3.51 -21.39
C LYS A 104 -3.55 -4.30 -20.25
N LEU A 105 -3.78 -3.85 -19.03
CA LEU A 105 -3.44 -4.59 -17.81
C LEU A 105 -4.63 -5.42 -17.38
N MET A 106 -4.40 -6.70 -17.17
CA MET A 106 -5.44 -7.65 -16.75
C MET A 106 -4.92 -8.51 -15.60
N LYS A 107 -5.78 -8.77 -14.60
CA LYS A 107 -5.55 -9.74 -13.53
C LYS A 107 -6.59 -10.86 -13.63
N PHE A 108 -6.15 -12.06 -13.37
CA PHE A 108 -6.98 -13.26 -13.43
C PHE A 108 -7.05 -13.91 -12.06
N ASP A 109 -8.18 -14.48 -11.73
CA ASP A 109 -8.35 -15.35 -10.57
C ASP A 109 -7.70 -16.72 -10.80
N LYS A 110 -7.62 -17.53 -9.75
CA LYS A 110 -7.17 -18.93 -9.88
C LYS A 110 -8.13 -19.71 -10.78
N PRO A 111 -7.61 -20.62 -11.62
CA PRO A 111 -8.47 -21.44 -12.48
C PRO A 111 -9.48 -22.26 -11.67
N LYS A 112 -10.74 -22.25 -12.12
CA LYS A 112 -11.80 -23.16 -11.66
C LYS A 112 -12.41 -23.87 -12.86
N ASN A 113 -12.47 -25.20 -12.83
CA ASN A 113 -13.05 -26.01 -13.91
C ASN A 113 -12.52 -25.65 -15.32
N LYS A 114 -11.18 -25.51 -15.43
CA LYS A 114 -10.48 -25.12 -16.68
C LYS A 114 -10.84 -23.73 -17.23
N SER A 115 -11.50 -22.89 -16.43
CA SER A 115 -11.81 -21.50 -16.76
C SER A 115 -11.16 -20.54 -15.76
N VAL A 116 -10.92 -19.29 -16.16
CA VAL A 116 -10.39 -18.23 -15.33
C VAL A 116 -11.30 -17.01 -15.41
N LYS A 117 -11.51 -16.35 -14.29
CA LYS A 117 -12.24 -15.07 -14.22
C LYS A 117 -11.26 -13.93 -14.34
N VAL A 118 -11.57 -12.93 -15.18
CA VAL A 118 -10.87 -11.65 -15.19
C VAL A 118 -11.37 -10.85 -14.00
N THR A 119 -10.47 -10.52 -13.05
CA THR A 119 -10.82 -9.79 -11.83
C THR A 119 -10.46 -8.30 -11.91
N PHE A 120 -9.56 -7.94 -12.83
CA PHE A 120 -9.19 -6.55 -13.11
C PHE A 120 -8.88 -6.41 -14.60
N SER A 121 -9.26 -5.27 -15.20
CA SER A 121 -8.97 -4.99 -16.60
C SER A 121 -9.03 -3.49 -16.87
N VAL A 122 -7.94 -2.91 -17.37
CA VAL A 122 -7.84 -1.49 -17.69
C VAL A 122 -6.90 -1.23 -18.87
N LEU A 123 -7.20 -0.21 -19.68
CA LEU A 123 -6.25 0.30 -20.68
C LEU A 123 -5.19 1.16 -19.98
N LEU A 124 -3.92 0.88 -20.29
CA LEU A 124 -2.77 1.62 -19.78
C LEU A 124 -2.58 2.90 -20.56
N THR A 125 -3.39 3.90 -20.26
CA THR A 125 -3.24 5.25 -20.83
C THR A 125 -2.44 6.15 -19.89
N ARG A 126 -1.91 7.25 -20.43
CA ARG A 126 -1.22 8.27 -19.64
C ARG A 126 -2.15 8.86 -18.57
N GLU A 127 -3.40 9.11 -18.93
CA GLU A 127 -4.43 9.67 -18.06
C GLU A 127 -4.72 8.73 -16.90
N TRP A 128 -4.84 7.42 -17.17
CA TRP A 128 -5.00 6.42 -16.12
C TRP A 128 -3.83 6.43 -15.13
N PHE A 129 -2.58 6.46 -15.62
CA PHE A 129 -1.42 6.53 -14.74
C PHE A 129 -1.38 7.80 -13.88
N ILE A 130 -1.73 8.95 -14.46
CA ILE A 130 -1.80 10.24 -13.73
C ILE A 130 -2.85 10.15 -12.63
N LEU A 131 -4.05 9.64 -12.93
CA LEU A 131 -5.14 9.49 -11.99
C LEU A 131 -4.76 8.56 -10.83
N GLU A 132 -4.22 7.38 -11.13
CA GLU A 132 -3.87 6.42 -10.10
C GLU A 132 -2.69 6.89 -9.24
N MET A 133 -1.70 7.56 -9.83
CA MET A 133 -0.63 8.20 -9.06
C MET A 133 -1.17 9.26 -8.09
N ALA A 134 -2.12 10.09 -8.53
CA ALA A 134 -2.74 11.11 -7.67
C ALA A 134 -3.48 10.48 -6.49
N LYS A 135 -4.23 9.39 -6.71
CA LYS A 135 -4.92 8.66 -5.63
C LYS A 135 -3.95 8.10 -4.59
N VAL A 136 -2.84 7.48 -5.04
CA VAL A 136 -1.85 6.90 -4.12
C VAL A 136 -1.12 8.01 -3.36
N GLN A 137 -0.78 9.14 -4.01
CA GLN A 137 -0.16 10.29 -3.36
C GLN A 137 -1.09 10.92 -2.30
N ASP A 138 -2.39 11.07 -2.60
CA ASP A 138 -3.39 11.52 -1.62
C ASP A 138 -3.45 10.59 -0.41
N ALA A 139 -3.44 9.27 -0.63
CA ALA A 139 -3.41 8.28 0.43
C ALA A 139 -2.15 8.43 1.31
N VAL A 140 -0.97 8.57 0.70
CA VAL A 140 0.29 8.81 1.43
C VAL A 140 0.21 10.10 2.26
N PHE A 141 -0.32 11.17 1.69
CA PHE A 141 -0.48 12.45 2.38
C PHE A 141 -1.42 12.34 3.59
N LYS A 142 -2.56 11.65 3.46
CA LYS A 142 -3.47 11.36 4.58
C LYS A 142 -2.79 10.61 5.71
N VAL A 143 -1.96 9.62 5.40
CA VAL A 143 -1.22 8.87 6.44
C VAL A 143 -0.23 9.77 7.17
N PHE A 144 0.51 10.64 6.45
CA PHE A 144 1.42 11.58 7.10
C PHE A 144 0.70 12.60 7.97
N GLN A 145 -0.46 13.11 7.54
CA GLN A 145 -1.30 13.96 8.38
C GLN A 145 -1.75 13.24 9.67
N ALA A 146 -2.16 11.98 9.54
CA ALA A 146 -2.54 11.17 10.69
C ALA A 146 -1.38 10.95 11.67
N ILE A 147 -0.16 10.71 11.16
CA ILE A 147 1.05 10.60 12.01
C ILE A 147 1.27 11.90 12.79
N GLN A 148 1.16 13.05 12.14
CA GLN A 148 1.32 14.36 12.79
C GLN A 148 0.29 14.59 13.90
N ILE A 149 -0.99 14.22 13.68
CA ILE A 149 -2.06 14.34 14.67
C ILE A 149 -1.74 13.49 15.91
N ILE A 150 -1.31 12.23 15.74
CA ILE A 150 -0.94 11.35 16.86
C ILE A 150 0.25 11.90 17.63
N GLN A 151 1.24 12.46 16.95
CA GLN A 151 2.42 13.04 17.59
C GLN A 151 2.09 14.32 18.37
N SER A 152 1.23 15.19 17.82
CA SER A 152 0.82 16.45 18.47
C SER A 152 -0.07 16.22 19.71
N ALA A 153 -0.82 15.13 19.76
CA ALA A 153 -1.67 14.78 20.90
C ALA A 153 -0.87 14.31 22.14
N LYS A 154 0.44 14.13 22.01
CA LYS A 154 1.36 13.66 23.07
C LYS A 154 2.18 14.77 23.72
N THR A 155 2.13 15.98 23.17
CA THR A 155 2.79 17.19 23.69
C THR A 155 1.84 17.98 24.54
#